data_9a6f09f5278c20afb64614f7bf2e1ff0
#
_entry.id   9a6f09f5278c20afb64614f7bf2e1ff0
#
_cell.length_a   1.000
_cell.length_b   1.000
_cell.length_c   1.000
_cell.angle_alpha   90.00
_cell.angle_beta   90.00
_cell.angle_gamma   90.00
#
_symmetry.space_group_name_H-M   'P 1'
#
loop_
_entity.id
_entity.type
_entity.pdbx_description
1 polymer ?
#
loop_
_entity_poly.entity_id
_entity_poly.type
_entity_poly.pdbx_seq_one_letter_code
_entity_poly.pdbx_strand_id
1 'polypeptide(L)'
;YIDHSRNKTLAVGSYNNRQYTLFLIHNSDYRLGSFFSLFCAIMIFVMKEWSKNKPGVVFFFVVWFILSISFVGNFFGTGLWNGWFDGFQKDSSAIVEKTAYCKNKYDYKGPLIAADSKDYNKIMMSQDCNPSQVKPYVSQYGLQARVIAGLSPNDASKIPAYIKRASIFLAVLTAFLLALVVQKIRALFGGITASVFAVMLAFTPWIAGYARNIYWIEPMLIAPFVISFVGYQYFKKSKKLWLFYIIESVAMFLKLLNGYEYVSTIAISVLVPIIFFELIHKNVKIINLWKQAVPVFAATVVAFFGAYWVNFVSLTNYYGSSDKAASAINARASDRG
;
A
#
# COMPACT_ATOMS: atom_id res chain seq x y z
N TYR A 1 13.04 -51.94 8.55
CA TYR A 1 13.59 -52.18 7.21
C TYR A 1 13.63 -50.88 6.45
N ILE A 2 14.87 -50.45 6.23
CA ILE A 2 15.36 -49.44 5.25
C ILE A 2 14.85 -48.01 5.41
N ASP A 3 15.63 -47.29 6.16
CA ASP A 3 16.10 -45.94 6.10
C ASP A 3 16.25 -45.39 4.65
N HIS A 4 15.61 -44.28 4.37
CA HIS A 4 16.05 -43.34 3.33
C HIS A 4 15.82 -41.88 3.79
N SER A 5 16.74 -41.45 4.63
CA SER A 5 17.07 -40.05 4.81
C SER A 5 17.36 -39.42 3.44
N ARG A 6 16.42 -38.65 2.89
CA ARG A 6 16.71 -37.68 1.84
C ARG A 6 16.91 -36.30 2.45
N ASN A 7 18.15 -36.04 2.81
CA ASN A 7 18.68 -34.69 2.89
C ASN A 7 18.39 -33.95 1.59
N LYS A 8 17.27 -33.23 1.51
CA LYS A 8 17.10 -32.16 0.55
C LYS A 8 17.73 -30.90 1.15
N THR A 9 19.04 -30.81 1.04
CA THR A 9 19.74 -29.52 1.06
C THR A 9 19.04 -28.65 0.02
N LEU A 10 18.32 -27.64 0.47
CA LEU A 10 17.91 -26.53 -0.39
C LEU A 10 19.21 -25.88 -0.90
N ALA A 11 19.64 -26.30 -2.09
CA ALA A 11 20.66 -25.62 -2.83
C ALA A 11 20.12 -24.21 -3.06
N VAL A 12 20.64 -23.25 -2.30
CA VAL A 12 20.57 -21.84 -2.62
C VAL A 12 21.32 -21.72 -3.95
N GLY A 13 20.56 -21.84 -5.04
CA GLY A 13 21.09 -21.70 -6.37
C GLY A 13 21.74 -20.33 -6.49
N SER A 14 23.07 -20.32 -6.51
CA SER A 14 23.88 -19.20 -6.93
C SER A 14 23.51 -18.89 -8.39
N TYR A 15 22.46 -18.11 -8.57
CA TYR A 15 22.06 -17.64 -9.89
C TYR A 15 22.94 -16.45 -10.27
N ASN A 16 23.81 -16.74 -11.23
CA ASN A 16 24.69 -15.80 -11.92
C ASN A 16 23.84 -14.91 -12.86
N ASN A 17 23.00 -14.04 -12.30
CA ASN A 17 22.20 -13.06 -13.05
C ASN A 17 22.72 -11.64 -12.81
N ARG A 18 24.01 -11.42 -13.10
CA ARG A 18 24.66 -10.10 -13.00
C ARG A 18 24.01 -9.01 -13.86
N GLN A 19 23.34 -9.34 -14.95
CA GLN A 19 22.80 -8.32 -15.86
C GLN A 19 21.41 -7.78 -15.47
N TYR A 20 20.51 -8.59 -14.94
CA TYR A 20 19.17 -8.11 -14.51
C TYR A 20 19.19 -7.54 -13.10
N THR A 21 20.08 -8.03 -12.24
CA THR A 21 20.24 -7.51 -10.88
C THR A 21 20.83 -6.10 -10.85
N LEU A 22 21.74 -5.77 -11.78
CA LEU A 22 22.32 -4.43 -11.91
C LEU A 22 21.27 -3.37 -12.30
N PHE A 23 20.29 -3.71 -13.15
CA PHE A 23 19.23 -2.78 -13.53
C PHE A 23 18.25 -2.50 -12.38
N LEU A 24 18.06 -3.44 -11.46
CA LEU A 24 17.11 -3.31 -10.35
C LEU A 24 17.74 -2.81 -9.04
N ILE A 25 19.01 -3.06 -8.78
CA ILE A 25 19.70 -2.69 -7.54
C ILE A 25 20.37 -1.32 -7.63
N HIS A 26 20.90 -0.94 -8.78
CA HIS A 26 21.45 0.42 -8.96
C HIS A 26 20.36 1.51 -8.94
N ASN A 27 19.07 1.10 -9.00
CA ASN A 27 17.91 1.98 -8.98
C ASN A 27 17.17 2.03 -7.62
N SER A 28 17.64 1.38 -6.56
CA SER A 28 16.91 1.42 -5.27
C SER A 28 16.86 2.84 -4.67
N ASP A 29 17.93 3.60 -4.80
CA ASP A 29 17.98 5.00 -4.34
C ASP A 29 17.13 5.93 -5.22
N TYR A 30 17.07 5.66 -6.53
CA TYR A 30 16.21 6.42 -7.45
C TYR A 30 14.71 6.13 -7.27
N ARG A 31 14.31 4.94 -6.76
CA ARG A 31 12.90 4.57 -6.57
C ARG A 31 12.28 5.22 -5.35
N LEU A 32 13.02 5.32 -4.26
CA LEU A 32 12.58 6.13 -3.10
C LEU A 32 12.52 7.60 -3.49
N GLY A 33 13.49 8.10 -4.26
CA GLY A 33 13.52 9.42 -4.83
C GLY A 33 12.32 9.69 -5.73
N SER A 34 11.91 8.75 -6.57
CA SER A 34 10.74 8.90 -7.45
C SER A 34 9.43 8.95 -6.69
N PHE A 35 9.26 8.14 -5.64
CA PHE A 35 8.08 8.18 -4.77
C PHE A 35 8.02 9.49 -3.97
N PHE A 36 9.17 9.90 -3.43
CA PHE A 36 9.30 11.17 -2.73
C PHE A 36 9.13 12.36 -3.67
N SER A 37 9.65 12.28 -4.90
CA SER A 37 9.48 13.31 -5.93
C SER A 37 8.04 13.44 -6.39
N LEU A 38 7.31 12.34 -6.56
CA LEU A 38 5.87 12.37 -6.86
C LEU A 38 5.08 12.97 -5.69
N PHE A 39 5.42 12.59 -4.48
CA PHE A 39 4.83 13.17 -3.26
C PHE A 39 5.13 14.67 -3.17
N CYS A 40 6.38 15.09 -3.38
CA CYS A 40 6.77 16.49 -3.40
C CYS A 40 6.11 17.28 -4.54
N ALA A 41 5.97 16.69 -5.72
CA ALA A 41 5.28 17.32 -6.85
C ALA A 41 3.79 17.53 -6.57
N ILE A 42 3.12 16.55 -5.95
CA ILE A 42 1.73 16.67 -5.48
C ILE A 42 1.66 17.78 -4.40
N MET A 43 2.60 17.79 -3.46
CA MET A 43 2.69 18.81 -2.42
C MET A 43 2.85 20.23 -2.99
N ILE A 44 3.81 20.43 -3.89
CA ILE A 44 4.09 21.72 -4.53
C ILE A 44 2.87 22.18 -5.33
N PHE A 45 2.24 21.27 -6.06
CA PHE A 45 1.04 21.54 -6.84
C PHE A 45 -0.13 21.98 -5.96
N VAL A 46 -0.41 21.23 -4.90
CA VAL A 46 -1.46 21.52 -3.92
C VAL A 46 -1.18 22.84 -3.20
N MET A 47 0.04 23.07 -2.79
CA MET A 47 0.44 24.32 -2.11
C MET A 47 0.37 25.53 -3.03
N LYS A 48 0.72 25.42 -4.32
CA LYS A 48 0.63 26.51 -5.30
C LYS A 48 -0.80 26.96 -5.53
N GLU A 49 -1.76 26.02 -5.61
CA GLU A 49 -3.19 26.39 -5.73
C GLU A 49 -3.75 26.98 -4.43
N TRP A 50 -3.24 26.56 -3.27
CA TRP A 50 -3.72 26.99 -1.96
C TRP A 50 -3.03 28.24 -1.42
N SER A 51 -1.85 28.61 -1.94
CA SER A 51 -1.11 29.79 -1.46
C SER A 51 -1.92 31.10 -1.57
N LYS A 52 -2.92 31.12 -2.46
CA LYS A 52 -3.88 32.23 -2.60
C LYS A 52 -4.90 32.30 -1.44
N ASN A 53 -5.04 31.23 -0.63
CA ASN A 53 -6.00 31.15 0.47
C ASN A 53 -5.30 30.77 1.78
N LYS A 54 -4.64 31.74 2.41
CA LYS A 54 -3.91 31.55 3.69
C LYS A 54 -4.69 30.82 4.77
N PRO A 55 -5.99 31.14 5.05
CA PRO A 55 -6.78 30.41 6.04
C PRO A 55 -6.99 28.91 5.68
N GLY A 56 -7.02 28.59 4.39
CA GLY A 56 -7.14 27.21 3.93
C GLY A 56 -5.88 26.38 4.19
N VAL A 57 -4.72 27.00 4.02
CA VAL A 57 -3.41 26.35 4.27
C VAL A 57 -3.25 26.04 5.77
N VAL A 58 -3.56 27.00 6.64
CA VAL A 58 -3.49 26.82 8.09
C VAL A 58 -4.43 25.69 8.54
N PHE A 59 -5.68 25.70 8.06
CA PHE A 59 -6.66 24.64 8.37
C PHE A 59 -6.15 23.27 7.96
N PHE A 60 -5.57 23.14 6.77
CA PHE A 60 -4.99 21.87 6.31
C PHE A 60 -3.89 21.35 7.26
N PHE A 61 -2.94 22.19 7.63
CA PHE A 61 -1.85 21.77 8.52
C PHE A 61 -2.35 21.40 9.92
N VAL A 62 -3.33 22.13 10.45
CA VAL A 62 -3.96 21.79 11.73
C VAL A 62 -4.64 20.43 11.65
N VAL A 63 -5.43 20.17 10.61
CA VAL A 63 -6.09 18.86 10.42
C VAL A 63 -5.06 17.76 10.25
N TRP A 64 -4.05 17.96 9.41
CA TRP A 64 -2.98 16.99 9.22
C TRP A 64 -2.27 16.64 10.52
N PHE A 65 -1.95 17.64 11.33
CA PHE A 65 -1.31 17.44 12.64
C PHE A 65 -2.19 16.66 13.59
N ILE A 66 -3.47 17.02 13.73
CA ILE A 66 -4.43 16.32 14.59
C ILE A 66 -4.59 14.85 14.16
N LEU A 67 -4.78 14.59 12.86
CA LEU A 67 -4.90 13.23 12.34
C LEU A 67 -3.60 12.44 12.53
N SER A 68 -2.43 13.09 12.37
CA SER A 68 -1.14 12.43 12.59
C SER A 68 -0.98 11.97 14.04
N ILE A 69 -1.32 12.81 15.02
CA ILE A 69 -1.29 12.45 16.44
C ILE A 69 -2.26 11.30 16.71
N SER A 70 -3.49 11.38 16.17
CA SER A 70 -4.49 10.33 16.32
C SER A 70 -3.96 8.98 15.82
N PHE A 71 -3.43 8.95 14.59
CA PHE A 71 -3.06 7.69 13.94
C PHE A 71 -1.73 7.12 14.45
N VAL A 72 -0.78 7.96 14.82
CA VAL A 72 0.51 7.48 15.36
C VAL A 72 0.36 6.85 16.74
N GLY A 73 -0.42 7.47 17.62
CA GLY A 73 -0.50 7.10 19.03
C GLY A 73 -1.87 6.58 19.48
N ASN A 74 -2.85 6.46 18.59
CA ASN A 74 -4.24 6.18 18.96
C ASN A 74 -4.76 7.17 20.04
N PHE A 75 -4.31 8.42 19.96
CA PHE A 75 -4.52 9.41 21.03
C PHE A 75 -6.00 9.61 21.38
N PHE A 76 -6.87 9.60 20.37
CA PHE A 76 -8.32 9.77 20.56
C PHE A 76 -9.07 8.43 20.66
N GLY A 77 -8.42 7.32 20.41
CA GLY A 77 -9.04 5.99 20.39
C GLY A 77 -9.32 5.39 21.75
N THR A 78 -9.09 6.16 22.83
CA THR A 78 -9.30 5.82 24.22
C THR A 78 -8.46 4.63 24.72
N GLY A 79 -8.02 4.67 25.99
CA GLY A 79 -7.20 3.62 26.63
C GLY A 79 -7.83 2.22 26.67
N LEU A 80 -9.15 2.13 26.47
CA LEU A 80 -9.89 0.87 26.42
C LEU A 80 -9.46 -0.05 25.28
N TRP A 81 -8.88 0.47 24.20
CA TRP A 81 -8.55 -0.26 22.98
C TRP A 81 -7.04 -0.34 22.66
N ASN A 82 -6.18 0.04 23.60
CA ASN A 82 -4.73 0.02 23.34
C ASN A 82 -4.21 -1.38 22.99
N GLY A 83 -4.66 -2.43 23.66
CA GLY A 83 -4.28 -3.79 23.32
C GLY A 83 -4.71 -4.21 21.91
N TRP A 84 -5.92 -3.81 21.49
CA TRP A 84 -6.38 -4.03 20.13
C TRP A 84 -5.56 -3.24 19.12
N PHE A 85 -5.29 -1.97 19.39
CA PHE A 85 -4.51 -1.10 18.51
C PHE A 85 -3.09 -1.62 18.30
N ASP A 86 -2.42 -2.06 19.36
CA ASP A 86 -1.07 -2.61 19.29
C ASP A 86 -1.03 -4.02 18.67
N GLY A 87 -2.12 -4.78 18.83
CA GLY A 87 -2.28 -6.11 18.25
C GLY A 87 -2.91 -6.13 16.85
N PHE A 88 -3.39 -4.98 16.34
CA PHE A 88 -4.15 -4.92 15.11
C PHE A 88 -3.35 -5.43 13.90
N GLN A 89 -3.85 -6.48 13.27
CA GLN A 89 -3.24 -7.11 12.10
C GLN A 89 -1.75 -7.45 12.31
N LYS A 90 -1.40 -7.87 13.50
CA LYS A 90 -0.01 -8.17 13.87
C LYS A 90 0.54 -9.39 13.10
N ASP A 91 -0.31 -10.36 12.80
CA ASP A 91 -0.03 -11.52 11.95
C ASP A 91 0.39 -11.12 10.54
N SER A 92 -0.33 -10.17 9.94
CA SER A 92 0.00 -9.64 8.61
C SER A 92 1.31 -8.84 8.63
N SER A 93 1.51 -7.99 9.64
CA SER A 93 2.75 -7.23 9.81
C SER A 93 3.97 -8.15 10.02
N ALA A 94 3.78 -9.28 10.69
CA ALA A 94 4.82 -10.28 10.91
C ALA A 94 5.40 -10.85 9.60
N ILE A 95 4.63 -10.89 8.50
CA ILE A 95 5.12 -11.29 7.17
C ILE A 95 6.25 -10.33 6.72
N VAL A 96 6.07 -9.03 6.91
CA VAL A 96 7.06 -8.01 6.54
C VAL A 96 8.28 -8.10 7.44
N GLU A 97 8.07 -8.19 8.75
CA GLU A 97 9.14 -8.30 9.75
C GLU A 97 9.97 -9.56 9.53
N LYS A 98 9.32 -10.72 9.35
CA LYS A 98 10.01 -11.98 9.09
C LYS A 98 10.84 -11.90 7.81
N THR A 99 10.31 -11.30 6.75
CA THR A 99 11.07 -11.11 5.51
C THR A 99 12.31 -10.24 5.74
N ALA A 100 12.22 -9.19 6.57
CA ALA A 100 13.34 -8.35 6.94
C ALA A 100 14.41 -9.12 7.73
N TYR A 101 14.03 -9.96 8.70
CA TYR A 101 14.96 -10.81 9.43
C TYR A 101 15.65 -11.83 8.52
N CYS A 102 14.90 -12.46 7.60
CA CYS A 102 15.48 -13.43 6.67
C CYS A 102 16.42 -12.76 5.66
N LYS A 103 16.08 -11.57 5.16
CA LYS A 103 17.00 -10.78 4.34
C LYS A 103 18.30 -10.50 5.08
N ASN A 104 18.21 -10.06 6.33
CA ASN A 104 19.37 -9.75 7.14
C ASN A 104 20.28 -10.96 7.35
N LYS A 105 19.69 -12.11 7.71
CA LYS A 105 20.45 -13.32 8.06
C LYS A 105 20.98 -14.09 6.86
N TYR A 106 20.25 -14.11 5.73
CA TYR A 106 20.55 -14.98 4.57
C TYR A 106 20.65 -14.22 3.25
N ASP A 107 20.74 -12.88 3.25
CA ASP A 107 20.68 -12.04 2.03
C ASP A 107 19.46 -12.39 1.15
N TYR A 108 18.33 -12.71 1.78
CA TYR A 108 17.15 -13.16 1.08
C TYR A 108 16.55 -12.03 0.22
N LYS A 109 16.46 -12.27 -1.10
CA LYS A 109 15.95 -11.33 -2.11
C LYS A 109 14.65 -11.79 -2.78
N GLY A 110 14.05 -12.86 -2.26
CA GLY A 110 12.86 -13.49 -2.82
C GLY A 110 11.53 -12.78 -2.51
N PRO A 111 10.41 -13.47 -2.78
CA PRO A 111 9.08 -13.04 -2.37
C PRO A 111 8.97 -12.84 -0.85
N LEU A 112 7.88 -12.21 -0.41
CA LEU A 112 7.52 -12.24 1.01
C LEU A 112 7.44 -13.68 1.51
N ILE A 113 7.68 -13.88 2.79
CA ILE A 113 7.71 -15.22 3.40
C ILE A 113 6.69 -15.34 4.50
N ALA A 114 6.11 -16.53 4.61
CA ALA A 114 5.21 -16.92 5.70
C ALA A 114 5.63 -18.28 6.26
N ALA A 115 5.25 -18.58 7.49
CA ALA A 115 5.49 -19.89 8.08
C ALA A 115 4.64 -20.97 7.40
N ASP A 116 5.18 -22.17 7.34
CA ASP A 116 4.52 -23.36 6.79
C ASP A 116 4.30 -24.42 7.87
N SER A 117 3.69 -24.04 8.98
CA SER A 117 3.47 -25.01 10.06
C SER A 117 2.29 -24.63 10.95
N LYS A 118 1.86 -25.58 11.80
CA LYS A 118 0.86 -25.35 12.85
C LYS A 118 1.32 -24.32 13.89
N ASP A 119 2.63 -24.10 14.02
CA ASP A 119 3.22 -23.12 14.91
C ASP A 119 3.40 -21.74 14.26
N TYR A 120 2.52 -21.39 13.30
CA TYR A 120 2.59 -20.16 12.51
C TYR A 120 2.94 -18.93 13.35
N ASN A 121 2.15 -18.65 14.38
CA ASN A 121 2.34 -17.47 15.22
C ASN A 121 3.71 -17.46 15.91
N LYS A 122 4.16 -18.60 16.46
CA LYS A 122 5.46 -18.71 17.13
C LYS A 122 6.61 -18.42 16.16
N ILE A 123 6.54 -19.02 14.95
CA ILE A 123 7.57 -18.83 13.93
C ILE A 123 7.56 -17.38 13.42
N MET A 124 6.39 -16.85 13.09
CA MET A 124 6.29 -15.50 12.49
C MET A 124 6.65 -14.40 13.46
N MET A 125 6.35 -14.54 14.76
CA MET A 125 6.66 -13.54 15.78
C MET A 125 8.10 -13.64 16.32
N SER A 126 8.86 -14.67 15.96
CA SER A 126 10.26 -14.79 16.38
C SER A 126 11.15 -13.80 15.61
N GLN A 127 12.13 -13.21 16.30
CA GLN A 127 13.13 -12.30 15.72
C GLN A 127 14.26 -13.04 14.99
N ASP A 128 14.04 -14.30 14.65
CA ASP A 128 14.97 -15.13 13.90
C ASP A 128 14.37 -15.60 12.58
N CYS A 129 15.20 -16.04 11.65
CA CYS A 129 14.78 -16.68 10.42
C CYS A 129 15.37 -18.08 10.33
N ASN A 130 14.51 -19.07 10.11
CA ASN A 130 14.90 -20.42 9.77
C ASN A 130 14.28 -20.79 8.41
N PRO A 131 15.09 -20.94 7.33
CA PRO A 131 14.58 -21.19 5.98
C PRO A 131 13.74 -22.46 5.86
N SER A 132 13.97 -23.48 6.73
CA SER A 132 13.20 -24.72 6.72
C SER A 132 11.78 -24.58 7.25
N GLN A 133 11.48 -23.49 7.96
CA GLN A 133 10.18 -23.21 8.59
C GLN A 133 9.34 -22.18 7.84
N VAL A 134 9.88 -21.62 6.76
CA VAL A 134 9.21 -20.56 6.01
C VAL A 134 9.11 -20.91 4.52
N LYS A 135 8.05 -20.44 3.89
CA LYS A 135 7.81 -20.59 2.45
C LYS A 135 7.46 -19.23 1.83
N PRO A 136 7.57 -19.11 0.50
CA PRO A 136 7.13 -17.91 -0.21
C PRO A 136 5.64 -17.63 0.03
N TYR A 137 5.31 -16.37 0.26
CA TYR A 137 3.94 -15.89 0.32
C TYR A 137 3.47 -15.57 -1.09
N VAL A 138 2.76 -16.53 -1.71
CA VAL A 138 2.44 -16.49 -3.14
C VAL A 138 1.18 -15.70 -3.49
N SER A 139 0.41 -15.26 -2.50
CA SER A 139 -0.91 -14.63 -2.70
C SER A 139 -0.85 -13.31 -3.47
N GLN A 140 0.27 -12.60 -3.41
CA GLN A 140 0.44 -11.28 -4.00
C GLN A 140 1.92 -10.92 -4.12
N TYR A 141 2.24 -9.92 -4.93
CA TYR A 141 3.61 -9.43 -5.07
C TYR A 141 4.12 -8.78 -3.79
N GLY A 142 3.29 -7.98 -3.10
CA GLY A 142 3.62 -7.34 -1.84
C GLY A 142 4.69 -6.26 -1.97
N LEU A 143 4.56 -5.36 -2.94
CA LEU A 143 5.55 -4.31 -3.27
C LEU A 143 6.03 -3.55 -2.04
N GLN A 144 5.11 -3.04 -1.23
CA GLN A 144 5.43 -2.22 -0.05
C GLN A 144 6.23 -2.99 0.99
N ALA A 145 5.81 -4.23 1.24
CA ALA A 145 6.47 -5.07 2.21
C ALA A 145 7.88 -5.47 1.73
N ARG A 146 8.05 -5.69 0.43
CA ARG A 146 9.37 -5.89 -0.18
C ARG A 146 10.24 -4.64 -0.04
N VAL A 147 9.66 -3.44 -0.25
CA VAL A 147 10.38 -2.18 -0.07
C VAL A 147 10.78 -2.00 1.39
N ILE A 148 9.86 -2.19 2.33
CA ILE A 148 10.15 -2.07 3.76
C ILE A 148 11.20 -3.09 4.19
N ALA A 149 11.04 -4.36 3.86
CA ALA A 149 12.01 -5.39 4.17
C ALA A 149 13.35 -5.14 3.45
N GLY A 150 13.28 -4.70 2.19
CA GLY A 150 14.45 -4.37 1.37
C GLY A 150 15.31 -3.23 1.94
N LEU A 151 14.69 -2.24 2.57
CA LEU A 151 15.36 -1.08 3.19
C LEU A 151 15.69 -1.32 4.68
N SER A 152 15.37 -2.50 5.22
CA SER A 152 15.66 -2.79 6.62
C SER A 152 17.18 -2.79 6.89
N PRO A 153 17.62 -2.37 8.08
CA PRO A 153 19.02 -2.34 8.45
C PRO A 153 19.62 -3.75 8.46
N ASN A 154 20.91 -3.84 8.19
CA ASN A 154 21.63 -5.12 8.22
C ASN A 154 21.88 -5.63 9.66
N ASP A 155 21.67 -4.82 10.67
CA ASP A 155 21.74 -5.20 12.08
C ASP A 155 20.34 -5.62 12.56
N ALA A 156 20.17 -6.90 12.86
CA ALA A 156 18.90 -7.47 13.28
C ALA A 156 18.32 -6.77 14.53
N SER A 157 19.17 -6.31 15.44
CA SER A 157 18.75 -5.60 16.65
C SER A 157 18.04 -4.27 16.36
N LYS A 158 18.30 -3.68 15.20
CA LYS A 158 17.70 -2.40 14.75
C LYS A 158 16.40 -2.57 13.97
N ILE A 159 16.05 -3.79 13.56
CA ILE A 159 14.83 -4.05 12.77
C ILE A 159 13.57 -3.59 13.51
N PRO A 160 13.34 -3.88 14.81
CA PRO A 160 12.13 -3.42 15.50
C PRO A 160 11.96 -1.90 15.50
N ALA A 161 13.05 -1.17 15.77
CA ALA A 161 13.03 0.29 15.76
C ALA A 161 12.77 0.86 14.36
N TYR A 162 13.32 0.22 13.32
CA TYR A 162 13.08 0.57 11.93
C TYR A 162 11.60 0.35 11.54
N ILE A 163 11.03 -0.80 11.87
CA ILE A 163 9.62 -1.14 11.62
C ILE A 163 8.69 -0.12 12.30
N LYS A 164 8.97 0.22 13.56
CA LYS A 164 8.21 1.25 14.28
C LYS A 164 8.27 2.62 13.56
N ARG A 165 9.44 3.03 13.05
CA ARG A 165 9.57 4.28 12.27
C ARG A 165 8.81 4.21 10.95
N ALA A 166 8.85 3.08 10.25
CA ALA A 166 8.08 2.85 9.04
C ALA A 166 6.57 2.97 9.32
N SER A 167 6.06 2.37 10.39
CA SER A 167 4.67 2.49 10.82
C SER A 167 4.26 3.93 11.12
N ILE A 168 5.12 4.69 11.83
CA ILE A 168 4.88 6.12 12.10
C ILE A 168 4.82 6.92 10.79
N PHE A 169 5.75 6.68 9.88
CA PHE A 169 5.77 7.35 8.57
C PHE A 169 4.48 7.10 7.78
N LEU A 170 4.01 5.85 7.76
CA LEU A 170 2.76 5.48 7.08
C LEU A 170 1.55 6.15 7.72
N ALA A 171 1.48 6.21 9.04
CA ALA A 171 0.42 6.90 9.75
C ALA A 171 0.37 8.40 9.41
N VAL A 172 1.52 9.07 9.38
CA VAL A 172 1.62 10.50 9.01
C VAL A 172 1.25 10.71 7.54
N LEU A 173 1.64 9.80 6.64
CA LEU A 173 1.26 9.85 5.23
C LEU A 173 -0.24 9.62 5.01
N THR A 174 -0.84 8.66 5.74
CA THR A 174 -2.30 8.47 5.73
C THR A 174 -3.03 9.73 6.19
N ALA A 175 -2.59 10.31 7.31
CA ALA A 175 -3.13 11.55 7.84
C ALA A 175 -3.06 12.70 6.82
N PHE A 176 -1.95 12.80 6.08
CA PHE A 176 -1.76 13.77 5.01
C PHE A 176 -2.81 13.59 3.90
N LEU A 177 -2.96 12.38 3.38
CA LEU A 177 -3.92 12.10 2.31
C LEU A 177 -5.36 12.38 2.74
N LEU A 178 -5.72 12.02 3.97
CA LEU A 178 -7.05 12.33 4.52
C LEU A 178 -7.24 13.82 4.79
N ALA A 179 -6.21 14.56 5.19
CA ALA A 179 -6.28 16.01 5.32
C ALA A 179 -6.54 16.70 3.97
N LEU A 180 -6.04 16.15 2.83
CA LEU A 180 -6.40 16.62 1.49
C LEU A 180 -7.89 16.45 1.23
N VAL A 181 -8.47 15.32 1.62
CA VAL A 181 -9.92 15.06 1.50
C VAL A 181 -10.71 16.06 2.35
N VAL A 182 -10.33 16.25 3.62
CA VAL A 182 -10.97 17.23 4.52
C VAL A 182 -10.91 18.64 3.95
N GLN A 183 -9.77 19.04 3.39
CA GLN A 183 -9.63 20.34 2.75
C GLN A 183 -10.53 20.48 1.51
N LYS A 184 -10.68 19.42 0.73
CA LYS A 184 -11.62 19.41 -0.41
C LYS A 184 -13.06 19.53 0.05
N ILE A 185 -13.45 18.82 1.13
CA ILE A 185 -14.77 18.93 1.78
C ILE A 185 -14.99 20.37 2.26
N ARG A 186 -13.98 21.01 2.86
CA ARG A 186 -14.05 22.41 3.26
C ARG A 186 -14.37 23.34 2.09
N ALA A 187 -13.74 23.12 0.96
CA ALA A 187 -13.96 23.92 -0.25
C ALA A 187 -15.34 23.72 -0.87
N LEU A 188 -15.95 22.53 -0.67
CA LEU A 188 -17.26 22.18 -1.23
C LEU A 188 -18.43 22.51 -0.30
N PHE A 189 -18.28 22.28 1.01
CA PHE A 189 -19.36 22.28 2.00
C PHE A 189 -19.13 23.22 3.18
N GLY A 190 -18.02 23.94 3.19
CA GLY A 190 -17.67 24.89 4.25
C GLY A 190 -16.89 24.30 5.41
N GLY A 191 -16.42 25.22 6.30
CA GLY A 191 -15.50 24.87 7.39
C GLY A 191 -16.10 23.98 8.47
N ILE A 192 -17.36 24.20 8.83
CA ILE A 192 -18.05 23.42 9.88
C ILE A 192 -18.13 21.94 9.48
N THR A 193 -18.63 21.67 8.27
CA THR A 193 -18.74 20.30 7.73
C THR A 193 -17.38 19.60 7.70
N ALA A 194 -16.36 20.29 7.24
CA ALA A 194 -15.01 19.76 7.21
C ALA A 194 -14.44 19.49 8.61
N SER A 195 -14.71 20.35 9.58
CA SER A 195 -14.27 20.16 10.96
C SER A 195 -14.94 18.95 11.61
N VAL A 196 -16.26 18.80 11.44
CA VAL A 196 -16.98 17.61 11.92
C VAL A 196 -16.41 16.34 11.29
N PHE A 197 -16.19 16.34 9.99
CA PHE A 197 -15.60 15.19 9.31
C PHE A 197 -14.17 14.88 9.79
N ALA A 198 -13.34 15.90 10.03
CA ALA A 198 -11.99 15.72 10.58
C ALA A 198 -12.02 15.09 11.98
N VAL A 199 -12.95 15.53 12.83
CA VAL A 199 -13.17 14.94 14.17
C VAL A 199 -13.59 13.47 14.04
N MET A 200 -14.55 13.16 13.17
CA MET A 200 -14.96 11.77 12.93
C MET A 200 -13.79 10.88 12.50
N LEU A 201 -12.95 11.36 11.59
CA LEU A 201 -11.74 10.64 11.15
C LEU A 201 -10.77 10.44 12.32
N ALA A 202 -10.54 11.47 13.14
CA ALA A 202 -9.61 11.41 14.27
C ALA A 202 -10.03 10.38 15.32
N PHE A 203 -11.35 10.15 15.49
CA PHE A 203 -11.90 9.19 16.45
C PHE A 203 -12.21 7.81 15.84
N THR A 204 -11.85 7.56 14.57
CA THR A 204 -12.11 6.28 13.92
C THR A 204 -11.00 5.27 14.22
N PRO A 205 -11.22 4.26 15.10
CA PRO A 205 -10.17 3.33 15.52
C PRO A 205 -9.67 2.46 14.35
N TRP A 206 -10.52 2.10 13.42
CA TRP A 206 -10.17 1.32 12.24
C TRP A 206 -9.14 2.03 11.37
N ILE A 207 -9.36 3.32 11.07
CA ILE A 207 -8.40 4.11 10.28
C ILE A 207 -7.07 4.22 11.03
N ALA A 208 -7.10 4.49 12.34
CA ALA A 208 -5.88 4.57 13.14
C ALA A 208 -5.08 3.24 13.13
N GLY A 209 -5.78 2.09 13.22
CA GLY A 209 -5.15 0.78 13.14
C GLY A 209 -4.52 0.50 11.78
N TYR A 210 -5.25 0.74 10.69
CA TYR A 210 -4.74 0.54 9.33
C TYR A 210 -3.64 1.54 8.96
N ALA A 211 -3.74 2.79 9.38
CA ALA A 211 -2.83 3.85 9.02
C ALA A 211 -1.35 3.53 9.32
N ARG A 212 -1.09 2.79 10.38
CA ARG A 212 0.26 2.39 10.81
C ARG A 212 0.67 0.97 10.40
N ASN A 213 -0.21 0.23 9.73
CA ASN A 213 0.06 -1.15 9.36
C ASN A 213 1.03 -1.22 8.17
N ILE A 214 2.15 -1.93 8.35
CA ILE A 214 3.23 -2.05 7.37
C ILE A 214 2.94 -3.07 6.26
N TYR A 215 1.91 -3.89 6.41
CA TYR A 215 1.49 -4.85 5.41
C TYR A 215 0.37 -4.30 4.51
N TRP A 216 -0.68 -3.73 5.10
CA TRP A 216 -1.83 -3.20 4.37
C TRP A 216 -1.57 -1.89 3.65
N ILE A 217 -0.70 -1.06 4.21
CA ILE A 217 -0.32 0.28 3.70
C ILE A 217 -1.54 1.10 3.29
N GLU A 218 -2.24 1.63 4.28
CA GLU A 218 -3.43 2.45 4.09
C GLU A 218 -3.26 3.59 3.06
N PRO A 219 -2.14 4.30 2.99
CA PRO A 219 -1.91 5.29 1.95
C PRO A 219 -2.13 4.77 0.53
N MET A 220 -1.76 3.52 0.24
CA MET A 220 -1.98 2.93 -1.08
C MET A 220 -3.44 2.51 -1.30
N LEU A 221 -4.16 2.16 -0.23
CA LEU A 221 -5.59 1.84 -0.32
C LEU A 221 -6.42 3.08 -0.65
N ILE A 222 -6.11 4.22 -0.01
CA ILE A 222 -6.90 5.45 -0.15
C ILE A 222 -6.41 6.37 -1.28
N ALA A 223 -5.17 6.23 -1.76
CA ALA A 223 -4.60 7.13 -2.76
C ALA A 223 -5.47 7.24 -4.04
N PRO A 224 -6.01 6.16 -4.64
CA PRO A 224 -6.88 6.27 -5.81
C PRO A 224 -8.12 7.13 -5.52
N PHE A 225 -8.79 6.90 -4.39
CA PHE A 225 -9.92 7.74 -3.97
C PHE A 225 -9.51 9.21 -3.80
N VAL A 226 -8.38 9.47 -3.15
CA VAL A 226 -7.90 10.85 -2.90
C VAL A 226 -7.58 11.54 -4.21
N ILE A 227 -6.90 10.88 -5.14
CA ILE A 227 -6.57 11.41 -6.47
C ILE A 227 -7.88 11.76 -7.21
N SER A 228 -8.86 10.87 -7.18
CA SER A 228 -10.15 11.10 -7.83
C SER A 228 -10.91 12.27 -7.16
N PHE A 229 -11.05 12.27 -5.85
CA PHE A 229 -11.83 13.28 -5.13
C PHE A 229 -11.21 14.68 -5.19
N VAL A 230 -9.89 14.76 -5.08
CA VAL A 230 -9.18 16.06 -5.08
C VAL A 230 -8.89 16.53 -6.51
N GLY A 231 -8.47 15.62 -7.40
CA GLY A 231 -7.89 15.94 -8.69
C GLY A 231 -8.87 16.00 -9.86
N TYR A 232 -9.92 15.17 -9.88
CA TYR A 232 -10.79 15.01 -11.06
C TYR A 232 -11.30 16.33 -11.64
N GLN A 233 -11.87 17.22 -10.82
CA GLN A 233 -12.39 18.50 -11.30
C GLN A 233 -11.31 19.39 -11.91
N TYR A 234 -10.09 19.38 -11.34
CA TYR A 234 -8.98 20.15 -11.87
C TYR A 234 -8.59 19.67 -13.27
N PHE A 235 -8.39 18.36 -13.44
CA PHE A 235 -8.02 17.78 -14.73
C PHE A 235 -9.12 17.93 -15.77
N LYS A 236 -10.39 17.83 -15.38
CA LYS A 236 -11.54 18.10 -16.26
C LYS A 236 -11.57 19.53 -16.72
N LYS A 237 -11.43 20.50 -15.80
CA LYS A 237 -11.44 21.94 -16.12
C LYS A 237 -10.24 22.35 -16.98
N SER A 238 -9.08 21.77 -16.75
CA SER A 238 -7.87 22.01 -17.55
C SER A 238 -7.83 21.25 -18.88
N LYS A 239 -8.85 20.47 -19.21
CA LYS A 239 -8.94 19.60 -20.42
C LYS A 239 -7.82 18.54 -20.48
N LYS A 240 -7.30 18.13 -19.32
CA LYS A 240 -6.22 17.12 -19.18
C LYS A 240 -6.71 15.82 -18.55
N LEU A 241 -7.94 15.38 -18.84
CA LEU A 241 -8.50 14.14 -18.29
C LEU A 241 -7.66 12.90 -18.61
N TRP A 242 -6.97 12.86 -19.75
CA TRP A 242 -6.07 11.77 -20.07
C TRP A 242 -4.96 11.60 -19.03
N LEU A 243 -4.41 12.71 -18.51
CA LEU A 243 -3.38 12.67 -17.46
C LEU A 243 -3.97 12.18 -16.13
N PHE A 244 -5.21 12.56 -15.81
CA PHE A 244 -5.92 12.02 -14.66
C PHE A 244 -6.03 10.48 -14.75
N TYR A 245 -6.45 9.93 -15.88
CA TYR A 245 -6.57 8.48 -16.06
C TYR A 245 -5.22 7.76 -15.97
N ILE A 246 -4.14 8.37 -16.46
CA ILE A 246 -2.79 7.80 -16.29
C ILE A 246 -2.41 7.77 -14.81
N ILE A 247 -2.60 8.86 -14.08
CA ILE A 247 -2.26 8.93 -12.65
C ILE A 247 -3.08 7.91 -11.86
N GLU A 248 -4.38 7.80 -12.12
CA GLU A 248 -5.25 6.79 -11.51
C GLU A 248 -4.82 5.36 -11.86
N SER A 249 -4.46 5.09 -13.12
CA SER A 249 -3.96 3.78 -13.53
C SER A 249 -2.68 3.41 -12.78
N VAL A 250 -1.77 4.34 -12.62
CA VAL A 250 -0.54 4.13 -11.85
C VAL A 250 -0.85 3.89 -10.37
N ALA A 251 -1.74 4.67 -9.77
CA ALA A 251 -2.13 4.49 -8.37
C ALA A 251 -2.80 3.13 -8.14
N MET A 252 -3.72 2.74 -9.03
CA MET A 252 -4.36 1.42 -9.01
C MET A 252 -3.36 0.29 -9.19
N PHE A 253 -2.42 0.42 -10.11
CA PHE A 253 -1.37 -0.58 -10.35
C PHE A 253 -0.47 -0.74 -9.12
N LEU A 254 0.00 0.35 -8.52
CA LEU A 254 0.81 0.32 -7.31
C LEU A 254 0.04 -0.31 -6.14
N LYS A 255 -1.25 0.00 -6.00
CA LYS A 255 -2.10 -0.64 -5.00
C LYS A 255 -2.22 -2.14 -5.25
N LEU A 256 -2.42 -2.58 -6.48
CA LEU A 256 -2.58 -3.99 -6.82
C LEU A 256 -1.27 -4.78 -6.73
N LEU A 257 -0.13 -4.14 -6.94
CA LEU A 257 1.18 -4.72 -6.59
C LEU A 257 1.33 -4.90 -5.07
N ASN A 258 0.64 -4.09 -4.28
CA ASN A 258 0.60 -4.24 -2.83
C ASN A 258 -0.24 -5.45 -2.40
N GLY A 259 -1.39 -5.66 -3.05
CA GLY A 259 -2.29 -6.76 -2.82
C GLY A 259 -3.59 -6.62 -3.59
N TYR A 260 -4.24 -7.74 -3.86
CA TYR A 260 -5.49 -7.78 -4.63
C TYR A 260 -6.73 -7.56 -3.77
N GLU A 261 -6.55 -7.50 -2.46
CA GLU A 261 -7.64 -7.26 -1.52
C GLU A 261 -8.29 -5.90 -1.80
N TYR A 262 -9.61 -5.86 -1.62
CA TYR A 262 -10.43 -4.64 -1.81
C TYR A 262 -10.39 -4.02 -3.21
N VAL A 263 -9.96 -4.74 -4.26
CA VAL A 263 -9.87 -4.18 -5.62
C VAL A 263 -11.21 -3.60 -6.10
N SER A 264 -12.31 -4.30 -5.88
CA SER A 264 -13.65 -3.83 -6.24
C SER A 264 -14.06 -2.59 -5.44
N THR A 265 -13.83 -2.59 -4.13
CA THR A 265 -14.12 -1.46 -3.25
C THR A 265 -13.32 -0.22 -3.67
N ILE A 266 -12.04 -0.39 -4.01
CA ILE A 266 -11.18 0.72 -4.44
C ILE A 266 -11.60 1.23 -5.81
N ALA A 267 -11.93 0.35 -6.76
CA ALA A 267 -12.45 0.76 -8.06
C ALA A 267 -13.75 1.58 -7.93
N ILE A 268 -14.67 1.13 -7.07
CA ILE A 268 -15.90 1.88 -6.75
C ILE A 268 -15.56 3.21 -6.07
N SER A 269 -14.61 3.23 -5.14
CA SER A 269 -14.21 4.45 -4.44
C SER A 269 -13.64 5.53 -5.38
N VAL A 270 -13.01 5.15 -6.49
CA VAL A 270 -12.57 6.07 -7.54
C VAL A 270 -13.76 6.63 -8.33
N LEU A 271 -14.76 5.79 -8.60
CA LEU A 271 -15.94 6.20 -9.39
C LEU A 271 -16.86 7.13 -8.59
N VAL A 272 -17.01 6.93 -7.29
CA VAL A 272 -17.90 7.74 -6.44
C VAL A 272 -17.65 9.25 -6.57
N PRO A 273 -16.41 9.76 -6.42
CA PRO A 273 -16.14 11.18 -6.64
C PRO A 273 -16.46 11.67 -8.05
N ILE A 274 -16.15 10.87 -9.06
CA ILE A 274 -16.42 11.21 -10.46
C ILE A 274 -17.92 11.39 -10.67
N ILE A 275 -18.71 10.40 -10.24
CA ILE A 275 -20.18 10.44 -10.33
C ILE A 275 -20.73 11.64 -9.54
N PHE A 276 -20.25 11.84 -8.33
CA PHE A 276 -20.66 12.97 -7.49
C PHE A 276 -20.42 14.31 -8.16
N PHE A 277 -19.24 14.55 -8.73
CA PHE A 277 -18.94 15.81 -9.41
C PHE A 277 -19.68 15.97 -10.72
N GLU A 278 -20.00 14.90 -11.42
CA GLU A 278 -20.86 14.98 -12.61
C GLU A 278 -22.32 15.30 -12.23
N LEU A 279 -22.86 14.71 -11.16
CA LEU A 279 -24.23 14.92 -10.72
C LEU A 279 -24.50 16.34 -10.18
N ILE A 280 -23.52 16.98 -9.56
CA ILE A 280 -23.64 18.38 -9.11
C ILE A 280 -23.85 19.32 -10.30
N HIS A 281 -23.37 18.99 -11.48
CA HIS A 281 -23.59 19.77 -12.69
C HIS A 281 -24.98 19.46 -13.26
N LYS A 282 -25.92 20.41 -13.10
CA LYS A 282 -27.30 20.30 -13.64
C LYS A 282 -27.27 19.91 -15.12
N ASN A 283 -28.04 18.93 -15.54
CA ASN A 283 -28.12 18.35 -16.89
C ASN A 283 -27.11 17.23 -17.21
N VAL A 284 -26.84 16.35 -16.27
CA VAL A 284 -26.02 15.17 -16.53
C VAL A 284 -26.79 14.16 -17.38
N LYS A 285 -26.27 13.88 -18.58
CA LYS A 285 -26.72 12.74 -19.38
C LYS A 285 -26.01 11.48 -18.87
N ILE A 286 -26.74 10.39 -18.71
CA ILE A 286 -26.19 9.11 -18.22
C ILE A 286 -25.01 8.63 -19.07
N ILE A 287 -25.03 8.93 -20.39
CA ILE A 287 -23.94 8.64 -21.30
C ILE A 287 -22.62 9.32 -20.92
N ASN A 288 -22.66 10.49 -20.27
CA ASN A 288 -21.46 11.20 -19.83
C ASN A 288 -20.84 10.51 -18.60
N LEU A 289 -21.66 9.91 -17.73
CA LEU A 289 -21.17 9.10 -16.62
C LEU A 289 -20.43 7.86 -17.13
N TRP A 290 -21.01 7.16 -18.11
CA TRP A 290 -20.34 6.01 -18.73
C TRP A 290 -19.02 6.39 -19.42
N LYS A 291 -18.96 7.51 -20.11
CA LYS A 291 -17.73 8.00 -20.76
C LYS A 291 -16.60 8.23 -19.75
N GLN A 292 -16.91 8.54 -18.49
CA GLN A 292 -15.92 8.72 -17.44
C GLN A 292 -15.63 7.42 -16.67
N ALA A 293 -16.64 6.58 -16.48
CA ALA A 293 -16.51 5.33 -15.72
C ALA A 293 -15.74 4.25 -16.50
N VAL A 294 -15.98 4.12 -17.81
CA VAL A 294 -15.34 3.10 -18.65
C VAL A 294 -13.80 3.19 -18.64
N PRO A 295 -13.18 4.36 -18.82
CA PRO A 295 -11.72 4.47 -18.73
C PRO A 295 -11.16 4.05 -17.37
N VAL A 296 -11.83 4.38 -16.26
CA VAL A 296 -11.42 3.98 -14.91
C VAL A 296 -11.50 2.47 -14.76
N PHE A 297 -12.60 1.87 -15.21
CA PHE A 297 -12.76 0.42 -15.18
C PHE A 297 -11.69 -0.29 -16.03
N ALA A 298 -11.47 0.17 -17.27
CA ALA A 298 -10.42 -0.36 -18.13
C ALA A 298 -9.03 -0.23 -17.49
N ALA A 299 -8.72 0.91 -16.88
CA ALA A 299 -7.48 1.14 -16.14
C ALA A 299 -7.31 0.14 -14.97
N THR A 300 -8.39 -0.13 -14.22
CA THR A 300 -8.38 -1.10 -13.12
C THR A 300 -8.09 -2.51 -13.62
N VAL A 301 -8.73 -2.92 -14.73
CA VAL A 301 -8.51 -4.24 -15.34
C VAL A 301 -7.07 -4.40 -15.82
N VAL A 302 -6.54 -3.40 -16.53
CA VAL A 302 -5.14 -3.41 -17.00
C VAL A 302 -4.17 -3.43 -15.83
N ALA A 303 -4.43 -2.65 -14.79
CA ALA A 303 -3.62 -2.62 -13.58
C ALA A 303 -3.63 -3.98 -12.85
N PHE A 304 -4.79 -4.65 -12.80
CA PHE A 304 -4.93 -5.98 -12.20
C PHE A 304 -4.08 -7.04 -12.92
N PHE A 305 -4.26 -7.14 -14.23
CA PHE A 305 -3.47 -8.11 -15.02
C PHE A 305 -1.98 -7.78 -15.01
N GLY A 306 -1.61 -6.50 -15.03
CA GLY A 306 -0.22 -6.08 -14.90
C GLY A 306 0.39 -6.50 -13.55
N ALA A 307 -0.33 -6.28 -12.45
CA ALA A 307 0.14 -6.67 -11.12
C ALA A 307 0.22 -8.20 -10.96
N TYR A 308 -0.77 -8.93 -11.50
CA TYR A 308 -0.74 -10.39 -11.55
C TYR A 308 0.49 -10.90 -12.31
N TRP A 309 0.76 -10.33 -13.49
CA TRP A 309 1.92 -10.68 -14.31
C TRP A 309 3.24 -10.45 -13.55
N VAL A 310 3.40 -9.31 -12.89
CA VAL A 310 4.59 -9.00 -12.08
C VAL A 310 4.78 -10.03 -10.96
N ASN A 311 3.69 -10.42 -10.29
CA ASN A 311 3.75 -11.46 -9.26
C ASN A 311 4.15 -12.82 -9.84
N PHE A 312 3.53 -13.21 -10.96
CA PHE A 312 3.83 -14.47 -11.66
C PHE A 312 5.30 -14.54 -12.07
N VAL A 313 5.83 -13.50 -12.73
CA VAL A 313 7.25 -13.44 -13.14
C VAL A 313 8.17 -13.51 -11.92
N SER A 314 7.84 -12.83 -10.85
CA SER A 314 8.62 -12.89 -9.61
C SER A 314 8.67 -14.30 -8.99
N LEU A 315 7.56 -15.02 -9.00
CA LEU A 315 7.49 -16.39 -8.51
C LEU A 315 8.18 -17.38 -9.47
N THR A 316 8.06 -17.17 -10.79
CA THR A 316 8.79 -17.95 -11.81
C THR A 316 10.30 -17.85 -11.59
N ASN A 317 10.80 -16.63 -11.36
CA ASN A 317 12.22 -16.42 -11.06
C ASN A 317 12.64 -17.10 -9.73
N TYR A 318 11.77 -17.08 -8.73
CA TYR A 318 12.06 -17.74 -7.45
C TYR A 318 12.08 -19.27 -7.55
N TYR A 319 11.10 -19.87 -8.23
CA TYR A 319 10.99 -21.32 -8.39
C TYR A 319 11.85 -21.90 -9.53
N GLY A 320 12.38 -21.04 -10.40
CA GLY A 320 13.10 -21.45 -11.60
C GLY A 320 12.22 -22.12 -12.67
N SER A 321 10.88 -22.05 -12.53
CA SER A 321 9.91 -22.69 -13.44
C SER A 321 8.57 -21.97 -13.40
N SER A 322 7.98 -21.70 -14.58
CA SER A 322 6.63 -21.16 -14.73
C SER A 322 5.55 -22.11 -14.20
N ASP A 323 5.73 -23.42 -14.41
CA ASP A 323 4.75 -24.41 -14.01
C ASP A 323 4.65 -24.52 -12.48
N LYS A 324 5.81 -24.44 -11.79
CA LYS A 324 5.83 -24.41 -10.32
C LYS A 324 5.20 -23.13 -9.77
N ALA A 325 5.45 -21.99 -10.42
CA ALA A 325 4.83 -20.72 -10.03
C ALA A 325 3.30 -20.76 -10.22
N ALA A 326 2.82 -21.24 -11.37
CA ALA A 326 1.39 -21.41 -11.65
C ALA A 326 0.74 -22.38 -10.65
N SER A 327 1.35 -23.53 -10.41
CA SER A 327 0.84 -24.51 -9.42
C SER A 327 0.75 -23.92 -8.03
N ALA A 328 1.74 -23.14 -7.58
CA ALA A 328 1.73 -22.49 -6.27
C ALA A 328 0.62 -21.45 -6.15
N ILE A 329 0.38 -20.64 -7.20
CA ILE A 329 -0.71 -19.66 -7.23
C ILE A 329 -2.07 -20.36 -7.21
N ASN A 330 -2.26 -21.40 -8.05
CA ASN A 330 -3.50 -22.15 -8.12
C ASN A 330 -3.83 -22.88 -6.83
N ALA A 331 -2.84 -23.53 -6.21
CA ALA A 331 -3.01 -24.17 -4.89
C ALA A 331 -3.48 -23.14 -3.86
N ARG A 332 -2.90 -21.94 -3.86
CA ARG A 332 -3.31 -20.87 -2.92
C ARG A 332 -4.71 -20.32 -3.23
N ALA A 333 -5.10 -20.28 -4.49
CA ALA A 333 -6.44 -19.84 -4.87
C ALA A 333 -7.50 -20.84 -4.42
N SER A 334 -7.23 -22.16 -4.57
CA SER A 334 -8.15 -23.24 -4.11
C SER A 334 -8.27 -23.32 -2.59
N ASP A 335 -7.22 -22.96 -1.83
CA ASP A 335 -7.28 -22.91 -0.36
C ASP A 335 -8.19 -21.79 0.18
N ARG A 336 -8.56 -20.81 -0.66
CA ARG A 336 -9.36 -19.64 -0.27
C ARG A 336 -10.81 -19.67 -0.79
N GLY A 337 -11.12 -20.54 -1.72
CA GLY A 337 -12.45 -20.76 -2.29
C GLY A 337 -13.19 -21.86 -1.58
#